data_f269c1a1877145d78ae90a202b6b9506
#
_entry.id   f269c1a1877145d78ae90a202b6b9506
#
_cell.length_a   1.000
_cell.length_b   1.000
_cell.length_c   1.000
_cell.angle_alpha   90.00
_cell.angle_beta   90.00
_cell.angle_gamma   90.00
#
_symmetry.space_group_name_H-M   'P 1'
#
loop_
_entity.id
_entity.type
_entity.pdbx_description
1 polymer ?
#
loop_
_entity_poly.entity_id
_entity_poly.type
_entity_poly.pdbx_seq_one_letter_code
_entity_poly.pdbx_strand_id
1 'polypeptide(L)'
;AHTWPYNSINRVSQQSLPKQKWIHLTMTYDGSSKANGLKLYLDGREMAMTTERDNLYKDITFARSLSKDQPGLQVGADMRGTGIKNGLVDELVVYNRELTAPEVALLAQSSGSSSPLSTTVSDPNALLTYYLANVSVPYQQQRETIQQLRTERNRQVEAVPELMVMEEMKTPRPTYLLKRGVYDAHGERVRPDVPASILPFPANFPRNRLGLAQWLLHPDNPLTARVVVNRYWQTYFGTGLQKSSNNFGNQGGLPSHPELLDWLAINFREYNWNMKAMQKLIVMSATYRQSSRTTKESLRQDPENIWLSRGPMSRLTAEMVRDNALAASGLLSAKIGGPSVKPYQPEGLWAVNNTTYEQDKGESLYRRSLYTFWRRTNPPPSMNTFDAPSRSYCVVQRQKTSTPLQALVLLNDPQFVEAAKVVAERSFTRSTSLPERLTNLFRLLTSRKPIPTEMAILTRLYEQEIQKKSAQNERLVAGRRIQADRQYGQTCAGCRGRCCQHGYELRGLYYKTLTRLSLNDDER
;
A
#
# COMPACT_ATOMS: atom_id res chain seq x y z
N ALA A 1 9.84 -24.15 5.79
CA ALA A 1 10.02 -22.99 4.88
C ALA A 1 9.85 -21.69 5.66
N HIS A 2 10.71 -20.72 5.41
CA HIS A 2 10.51 -19.35 5.90
C HIS A 2 9.49 -18.61 5.02
N THR A 3 9.71 -18.62 3.73
CA THR A 3 8.79 -18.05 2.74
C THR A 3 8.71 -18.97 1.54
N TRP A 4 7.56 -19.60 1.35
CA TRP A 4 7.33 -20.45 0.19
C TRP A 4 7.09 -19.62 -1.08
N PRO A 5 7.66 -20.00 -2.21
CA PRO A 5 8.63 -21.09 -2.48
C PRO A 5 10.11 -20.65 -2.43
N TYR A 6 10.40 -19.37 -2.13
CA TYR A 6 11.71 -18.75 -2.37
C TYR A 6 12.74 -19.04 -1.27
N ASN A 7 12.30 -19.29 -0.05
CA ASN A 7 13.17 -19.57 1.08
C ASN A 7 12.69 -20.83 1.79
N SER A 8 13.00 -21.98 1.18
CA SER A 8 12.46 -23.26 1.63
C SER A 8 13.33 -24.44 1.20
N ILE A 9 13.20 -25.51 1.96
CA ILE A 9 13.60 -26.85 1.57
C ILE A 9 12.33 -27.63 1.26
N ASN A 10 12.29 -28.33 0.14
CA ASN A 10 11.25 -29.30 -0.17
C ASN A 10 11.88 -30.58 -0.72
N ARG A 11 11.58 -31.68 -0.06
CA ARG A 11 11.91 -33.03 -0.51
C ARG A 11 10.65 -33.89 -0.54
N VAL A 12 10.51 -34.69 -1.55
CA VAL A 12 9.37 -35.57 -1.76
C VAL A 12 9.89 -37.01 -1.82
N SER A 13 9.24 -37.92 -1.09
CA SER A 13 9.55 -39.33 -1.16
C SER A 13 9.22 -39.91 -2.54
N GLN A 14 10.09 -40.75 -3.07
CA GLN A 14 9.85 -41.40 -4.36
C GLN A 14 8.79 -42.52 -4.27
N GLN A 15 8.51 -42.96 -3.04
CA GLN A 15 7.51 -44.00 -2.77
C GLN A 15 6.37 -43.42 -1.93
N SER A 16 5.15 -43.85 -2.22
CA SER A 16 3.98 -43.51 -1.44
C SER A 16 4.00 -44.24 -0.10
N LEU A 17 3.51 -43.56 0.95
CA LEU A 17 3.33 -44.22 2.25
C LEU A 17 2.23 -45.30 2.16
N PRO A 18 2.43 -46.44 2.82
CA PRO A 18 1.40 -47.47 2.92
C PRO A 18 0.12 -46.94 3.57
N LYS A 19 -1.02 -47.41 3.07
CA LYS A 19 -2.34 -47.05 3.62
C LYS A 19 -2.92 -48.21 4.44
N GLN A 20 -3.82 -47.89 5.37
CA GLN A 20 -4.60 -48.86 6.18
C GLN A 20 -3.74 -49.81 7.04
N LYS A 21 -2.54 -49.38 7.43
CA LYS A 21 -1.73 -50.07 8.41
C LYS A 21 -0.95 -49.08 9.27
N TRP A 22 -0.61 -49.46 10.47
CA TRP A 22 0.32 -48.70 11.29
C TRP A 22 1.70 -48.76 10.67
N ILE A 23 2.36 -47.60 10.66
CA ILE A 23 3.74 -47.41 10.20
C ILE A 23 4.50 -46.55 11.18
N HIS A 24 5.78 -46.83 11.36
CA HIS A 24 6.67 -45.91 12.07
C HIS A 24 7.29 -44.92 11.10
N LEU A 25 7.00 -43.63 11.29
CA LEU A 25 7.50 -42.59 10.42
C LEU A 25 8.40 -41.63 11.20
N THR A 26 9.68 -41.51 10.81
CA THR A 26 10.63 -40.59 11.43
C THR A 26 11.15 -39.59 10.41
N MET A 27 11.21 -38.33 10.78
CA MET A 27 11.85 -37.27 10.02
C MET A 27 13.03 -36.73 10.82
N THR A 28 14.23 -36.70 10.22
CA THR A 28 15.42 -36.09 10.86
C THR A 28 15.91 -34.91 10.06
N TYR A 29 16.50 -33.92 10.74
CA TYR A 29 17.09 -32.77 10.12
C TYR A 29 18.34 -32.30 10.88
N ASP A 30 19.44 -32.12 10.14
CA ASP A 30 20.76 -31.77 10.68
C ASP A 30 20.96 -30.25 10.95
N GLY A 31 19.97 -29.43 10.67
CA GLY A 31 20.07 -27.97 10.85
C GLY A 31 20.97 -27.27 9.82
N SER A 32 21.37 -27.94 8.73
CA SER A 32 22.33 -27.42 7.75
C SER A 32 21.78 -26.31 6.84
N SER A 33 20.50 -26.06 6.83
CA SER A 33 19.80 -25.25 5.81
C SER A 33 19.94 -25.82 4.41
N LYS A 34 20.21 -27.13 4.28
CA LYS A 34 20.33 -27.87 3.03
C LYS A 34 19.32 -29.01 2.96
N ALA A 35 18.84 -29.26 1.74
CA ALA A 35 17.86 -30.31 1.50
C ALA A 35 18.38 -31.70 1.89
N ASN A 36 19.65 -31.98 1.65
CA ASN A 36 20.26 -33.28 1.97
C ASN A 36 20.28 -33.58 3.49
N GLY A 37 20.23 -32.56 4.34
CA GLY A 37 20.12 -32.72 5.78
C GLY A 37 18.75 -33.19 6.27
N LEU A 38 17.71 -33.10 5.43
CA LEU A 38 16.35 -33.55 5.73
C LEU A 38 16.15 -34.97 5.21
N LYS A 39 15.95 -35.95 6.11
CA LYS A 39 15.73 -37.34 5.80
C LYS A 39 14.39 -37.83 6.32
N LEU A 40 13.82 -38.79 5.64
CA LEU A 40 12.58 -39.47 6.04
C LEU A 40 12.84 -40.98 6.14
N TYR A 41 12.35 -41.60 7.19
CA TYR A 41 12.47 -43.02 7.46
C TYR A 41 11.08 -43.62 7.58
N LEU A 42 10.87 -44.75 6.93
CA LEU A 42 9.68 -45.58 7.04
C LEU A 42 10.08 -46.91 7.69
N ASP A 43 9.46 -47.27 8.81
CA ASP A 43 9.74 -48.48 9.56
C ASP A 43 11.26 -48.69 9.82
N GLY A 44 11.95 -47.61 10.17
CA GLY A 44 13.38 -47.60 10.47
C GLY A 44 14.32 -47.56 9.27
N ARG A 45 13.82 -47.57 8.02
CA ARG A 45 14.62 -47.51 6.78
C ARG A 45 14.55 -46.14 6.13
N GLU A 46 15.69 -45.59 5.73
CA GLU A 46 15.74 -44.33 5.00
C GLU A 46 15.05 -44.48 3.65
N MET A 47 14.15 -43.54 3.34
CA MET A 47 13.42 -43.48 2.09
C MET A 47 14.22 -42.72 1.03
N ALA A 48 14.16 -43.19 -0.23
CA ALA A 48 14.66 -42.44 -1.37
C ALA A 48 13.80 -41.17 -1.57
N MET A 49 14.45 -40.01 -1.66
CA MET A 49 13.79 -38.73 -1.78
C MET A 49 14.32 -37.93 -2.94
N THR A 50 13.42 -37.20 -3.62
CA THR A 50 13.75 -36.23 -4.66
C THR A 50 13.74 -34.83 -4.06
N THR A 51 14.78 -34.06 -4.31
CA THR A 51 14.86 -32.65 -3.90
C THR A 51 14.21 -31.77 -4.94
N GLU A 52 13.12 -31.10 -4.59
CA GLU A 52 12.45 -30.14 -5.45
C GLU A 52 12.96 -28.71 -5.19
N ARG A 53 13.36 -28.41 -3.95
CA ARG A 53 13.86 -27.08 -3.55
C ARG A 53 14.95 -27.20 -2.51
N ASP A 54 15.98 -26.37 -2.65
CA ASP A 54 17.11 -26.26 -1.73
C ASP A 54 17.59 -24.80 -1.62
N ASN A 55 16.68 -23.92 -1.19
CA ASN A 55 16.89 -22.49 -1.17
C ASN A 55 16.74 -21.87 0.24
N LEU A 56 16.86 -22.67 1.29
CA LEU A 56 16.71 -22.17 2.66
C LEU A 56 17.97 -21.41 3.09
N TYR A 57 17.85 -20.12 3.36
CA TYR A 57 18.92 -19.26 3.85
C TYR A 57 18.55 -18.45 5.09
N LYS A 58 17.30 -18.53 5.56
CA LYS A 58 16.79 -17.98 6.81
C LYS A 58 16.32 -19.07 7.75
N ASP A 59 16.02 -18.70 8.98
CA ASP A 59 15.43 -19.61 9.93
C ASP A 59 14.02 -20.05 9.47
N ILE A 60 13.60 -21.25 9.84
CA ILE A 60 12.26 -21.76 9.59
C ILE A 60 11.26 -21.32 10.66
N THR A 61 11.72 -20.79 11.78
CA THR A 61 10.87 -20.22 12.83
C THR A 61 10.21 -18.95 12.32
N PHE A 62 8.92 -19.01 12.10
CA PHE A 62 8.14 -17.88 11.63
C PHE A 62 7.79 -16.98 12.81
N ALA A 63 8.59 -15.92 13.02
CA ALA A 63 8.41 -14.97 14.12
C ALA A 63 7.11 -14.14 14.02
N ARG A 64 6.39 -14.19 12.91
CA ARG A 64 5.10 -13.52 12.68
C ARG A 64 4.00 -14.56 12.51
N SER A 65 3.53 -15.13 13.60
CA SER A 65 2.25 -15.85 13.58
C SER A 65 1.15 -14.92 13.03
N LEU A 66 0.46 -15.36 12.01
CA LEU A 66 -0.70 -14.65 11.44
C LEU A 66 -1.89 -14.66 12.39
N SER A 67 -1.89 -15.51 13.42
CA SER A 67 -2.83 -15.46 14.54
C SER A 67 -2.13 -15.92 15.82
N LYS A 68 -2.56 -15.38 16.97
CA LYS A 68 -2.07 -15.79 18.30
C LYS A 68 -2.46 -17.22 18.69
N ASP A 69 -3.37 -17.81 17.93
CA ASP A 69 -4.00 -19.11 18.25
C ASP A 69 -3.54 -20.25 17.33
N GLN A 70 -2.47 -20.06 16.54
CA GLN A 70 -1.95 -21.13 15.70
C GLN A 70 -1.04 -22.05 16.52
N PRO A 71 -1.31 -23.37 16.56
CA PRO A 71 -0.42 -24.33 17.20
C PRO A 71 0.94 -24.35 16.47
N GLY A 72 2.04 -24.42 17.23
CA GLY A 72 3.40 -24.43 16.68
C GLY A 72 3.71 -25.65 15.81
N LEU A 73 3.12 -26.80 16.14
CA LEU A 73 3.26 -28.06 15.42
C LEU A 73 1.88 -28.62 15.08
N GLN A 74 1.67 -29.00 13.84
CA GLN A 74 0.45 -29.66 13.37
C GLN A 74 0.82 -30.99 12.71
N VAL A 75 0.11 -32.06 13.06
CA VAL A 75 0.27 -33.38 12.45
C VAL A 75 -0.99 -33.73 11.70
N GLY A 76 -0.85 -34.14 10.44
CA GLY A 76 -1.96 -34.57 9.60
C GLY A 76 -2.87 -33.47 9.07
N ALA A 77 -2.61 -32.20 9.36
CA ALA A 77 -3.37 -31.06 8.88
C ALA A 77 -2.52 -30.08 8.07
N ASP A 78 -3.13 -29.43 7.07
CA ASP A 78 -2.53 -28.34 6.29
C ASP A 78 -3.40 -27.08 6.38
N MET A 79 -2.82 -25.92 6.07
CA MET A 79 -3.39 -24.56 6.20
C MET A 79 -4.78 -24.36 5.57
N ARG A 80 -5.22 -25.26 4.69
CA ARG A 80 -6.51 -25.15 3.97
C ARG A 80 -7.42 -26.35 4.18
N GLY A 81 -7.24 -27.08 5.28
CA GLY A 81 -8.01 -28.29 5.57
C GLY A 81 -7.72 -29.47 4.63
N THR A 82 -6.65 -29.36 3.84
CA THR A 82 -6.05 -30.48 3.12
C THR A 82 -5.06 -31.15 4.04
N GLY A 83 -5.16 -32.42 4.21
CA GLY A 83 -4.28 -33.18 5.09
C GLY A 83 -4.63 -34.65 5.05
N ILE A 84 -4.12 -35.42 6.02
CA ILE A 84 -4.45 -36.84 6.16
C ILE A 84 -5.92 -36.92 6.62
N LYS A 85 -6.75 -37.59 5.82
CA LYS A 85 -8.15 -37.85 6.17
C LYS A 85 -8.29 -39.26 6.72
N ASN A 86 -9.05 -39.38 7.81
CA ASN A 86 -9.33 -40.66 8.46
C ASN A 86 -8.04 -41.42 8.91
N GLY A 87 -6.96 -40.69 9.23
CA GLY A 87 -5.73 -41.23 9.78
C GLY A 87 -5.75 -41.22 11.30
N LEU A 88 -5.02 -42.15 11.89
CA LEU A 88 -4.73 -42.20 13.33
C LEU A 88 -3.25 -41.88 13.53
N VAL A 89 -2.93 -41.17 14.61
CA VAL A 89 -1.57 -40.83 15.00
C VAL A 89 -1.43 -41.19 16.48
N ASP A 90 -0.35 -41.89 16.82
CA ASP A 90 -0.01 -42.25 18.20
C ASP A 90 1.50 -42.10 18.41
N GLU A 91 1.93 -42.07 19.66
CA GLU A 91 3.35 -42.03 20.08
C GLU A 91 4.18 -40.91 19.41
N LEU A 92 3.62 -39.68 19.33
CA LEU A 92 4.36 -38.54 18.77
C LEU A 92 5.49 -38.10 19.72
N VAL A 93 6.74 -38.25 19.30
CA VAL A 93 7.92 -37.83 20.03
C VAL A 93 8.75 -36.83 19.24
N VAL A 94 9.23 -35.79 19.89
CA VAL A 94 10.11 -34.76 19.29
C VAL A 94 11.43 -34.73 20.04
N TYR A 95 12.53 -34.88 19.30
CA TYR A 95 13.89 -34.79 19.83
C TYR A 95 14.49 -33.42 19.51
N ASN A 96 15.32 -32.91 20.43
CA ASN A 96 16.06 -31.65 20.26
C ASN A 96 17.38 -31.80 19.47
N ARG A 97 17.59 -32.96 18.86
CA ARG A 97 18.77 -33.29 18.05
C ARG A 97 18.40 -34.19 16.88
N GLU A 98 19.26 -34.23 15.90
CA GLU A 98 19.18 -35.24 14.83
C GLU A 98 19.44 -36.65 15.39
N LEU A 99 18.57 -37.59 15.07
CA LEU A 99 18.79 -38.99 15.32
C LEU A 99 19.57 -39.64 14.18
N THR A 100 20.50 -40.54 14.53
CA THR A 100 21.23 -41.33 13.55
C THR A 100 20.39 -42.52 13.05
N ALA A 101 20.75 -43.07 11.87
CA ALA A 101 20.02 -44.20 11.29
C ALA A 101 19.88 -45.43 12.25
N PRO A 102 20.92 -45.82 13.03
CA PRO A 102 20.78 -46.88 14.05
C PRO A 102 19.77 -46.55 15.15
N GLU A 103 19.72 -45.29 15.61
CA GLU A 103 18.75 -44.86 16.61
C GLU A 103 17.32 -44.91 16.06
N VAL A 104 17.11 -44.45 14.83
CA VAL A 104 15.80 -44.51 14.18
C VAL A 104 15.34 -45.95 13.96
N ALA A 105 16.26 -46.84 13.57
CA ALA A 105 15.97 -48.27 13.42
C ALA A 105 15.58 -48.94 14.78
N LEU A 106 16.25 -48.55 15.87
CA LEU A 106 15.93 -49.04 17.21
C LEU A 106 14.54 -48.55 17.67
N LEU A 107 14.23 -47.30 17.46
CA LEU A 107 12.91 -46.73 17.80
C LEU A 107 11.80 -47.42 17.01
N ALA A 108 11.98 -47.66 15.73
CA ALA A 108 10.99 -48.34 14.91
C ALA A 108 10.75 -49.79 15.40
N GLN A 109 11.79 -50.47 15.85
CA GLN A 109 11.68 -51.82 16.41
C GLN A 109 10.93 -51.83 17.77
N SER A 110 11.19 -50.85 18.62
CA SER A 110 10.49 -50.75 19.93
C SER A 110 8.99 -50.45 19.77
N SER A 111 8.60 -49.80 18.69
CA SER A 111 7.19 -49.56 18.33
C SER A 111 6.52 -50.73 17.61
N GLY A 112 7.09 -51.91 17.64
CA GLY A 112 6.52 -53.14 17.05
C GLY A 112 6.70 -53.30 15.54
N SER A 113 7.49 -52.45 14.92
CA SER A 113 7.83 -52.58 13.49
C SER A 113 8.96 -53.61 13.29
N SER A 114 8.86 -54.40 12.22
CA SER A 114 9.92 -55.39 11.83
C SER A 114 11.13 -54.69 11.18
N SER A 115 11.79 -53.83 11.94
CA SER A 115 12.97 -53.11 11.45
C SER A 115 14.21 -54.01 11.38
N PRO A 116 15.02 -53.93 10.31
CA PRO A 116 16.25 -54.70 10.19
C PRO A 116 17.40 -54.06 10.99
N LEU A 117 17.28 -54.04 12.33
CA LEU A 117 18.32 -53.50 13.19
C LEU A 117 19.69 -54.17 12.93
N SER A 118 19.68 -55.46 12.64
CA SER A 118 20.92 -56.25 12.34
C SER A 118 21.67 -55.68 11.13
N THR A 119 21.01 -55.31 10.06
CA THR A 119 21.66 -54.77 8.87
C THR A 119 22.19 -53.35 9.05
N THR A 120 21.50 -52.50 9.81
CA THR A 120 21.91 -51.11 10.09
C THR A 120 23.08 -51.08 11.07
N VAL A 121 23.11 -51.96 12.07
CA VAL A 121 24.23 -52.09 13.04
C VAL A 121 25.46 -52.72 12.39
N SER A 122 25.32 -53.49 11.36
CA SER A 122 26.44 -54.12 10.63
C SER A 122 27.11 -53.19 9.60
N ASP A 123 26.52 -52.01 9.31
CA ASP A 123 27.13 -50.99 8.45
C ASP A 123 28.17 -50.16 9.21
N PRO A 124 29.48 -50.26 8.89
CA PRO A 124 30.52 -49.47 9.56
C PRO A 124 30.29 -47.96 9.49
N ASN A 125 29.71 -47.45 8.41
CA ASN A 125 29.43 -46.00 8.25
C ASN A 125 28.31 -45.55 9.18
N ALA A 126 27.27 -46.38 9.36
CA ALA A 126 26.18 -46.09 10.30
C ALA A 126 26.68 -46.11 11.73
N LEU A 127 27.53 -47.05 12.08
CA LEU A 127 28.18 -47.13 13.41
C LEU A 127 29.14 -45.97 13.66
N LEU A 128 29.93 -45.59 12.66
CA LEU A 128 30.80 -44.41 12.76
C LEU A 128 29.96 -43.11 12.97
N THR A 129 28.88 -42.95 12.24
CA THR A 129 27.98 -41.82 12.39
C THR A 129 27.36 -41.76 13.79
N TYR A 130 26.93 -42.91 14.30
CA TYR A 130 26.43 -43.04 15.68
C TYR A 130 27.51 -42.68 16.70
N TYR A 131 28.74 -43.24 16.60
CA TYR A 131 29.86 -42.95 17.46
C TYR A 131 30.21 -41.44 17.49
N LEU A 132 30.33 -40.84 16.32
CA LEU A 132 30.62 -39.43 16.21
C LEU A 132 29.52 -38.57 16.85
N ALA A 133 28.26 -38.88 16.62
CA ALA A 133 27.13 -38.10 17.12
C ALA A 133 26.91 -38.23 18.62
N ASN A 134 27.16 -39.42 19.20
CA ASN A 134 26.75 -39.73 20.55
C ASN A 134 27.92 -40.01 21.55
N VAL A 135 29.13 -40.31 21.05
CA VAL A 135 30.26 -40.71 21.91
C VAL A 135 31.45 -39.76 21.76
N SER A 136 31.75 -39.26 20.57
CA SER A 136 32.90 -38.40 20.32
C SER A 136 32.68 -36.99 20.85
N VAL A 137 33.23 -36.67 22.02
CA VAL A 137 33.16 -35.33 22.63
C VAL A 137 33.71 -34.22 21.70
N PRO A 138 34.86 -34.39 21.04
CA PRO A 138 35.35 -33.34 20.12
C PRO A 138 34.41 -33.06 18.96
N TYR A 139 33.77 -34.06 18.42
CA TYR A 139 32.81 -33.91 17.33
C TYR A 139 31.53 -33.17 17.78
N GLN A 140 31.03 -33.52 18.98
CA GLN A 140 29.87 -32.83 19.56
C GLN A 140 30.15 -31.35 19.79
N GLN A 141 31.31 -30.99 20.32
CA GLN A 141 31.74 -29.62 20.54
C GLN A 141 31.82 -28.82 19.21
N GLN A 142 32.33 -29.47 18.18
CA GLN A 142 32.37 -28.84 16.85
C GLN A 142 30.97 -28.66 16.23
N ARG A 143 30.07 -29.62 16.41
CA ARG A 143 28.66 -29.48 16.01
C ARG A 143 27.98 -28.30 16.70
N GLU A 144 28.16 -28.17 18.00
CA GLU A 144 27.62 -27.04 18.77
C GLU A 144 28.16 -25.71 18.27
N THR A 145 29.46 -25.62 18.01
CA THR A 145 30.09 -24.42 17.46
C THR A 145 29.51 -24.07 16.08
N ILE A 146 29.35 -25.04 15.18
CA ILE A 146 28.74 -24.84 13.87
C ILE A 146 27.29 -24.36 14.01
N GLN A 147 26.53 -24.94 14.95
CA GLN A 147 25.14 -24.54 15.18
C GLN A 147 25.02 -23.10 15.72
N GLN A 148 25.92 -22.72 16.63
CA GLN A 148 25.99 -21.33 17.10
C GLN A 148 26.31 -20.35 15.96
N LEU A 149 27.29 -20.66 15.11
CA LEU A 149 27.65 -19.84 13.96
C LEU A 149 26.51 -19.74 12.95
N ARG A 150 25.77 -20.83 12.71
CA ARG A 150 24.57 -20.83 11.85
C ARG A 150 23.46 -19.96 12.42
N THR A 151 23.22 -20.04 13.72
CA THR A 151 22.23 -19.22 14.42
C THR A 151 22.59 -17.73 14.32
N GLU A 152 23.85 -17.38 14.56
CA GLU A 152 24.31 -16.00 14.42
C GLU A 152 24.21 -15.51 12.97
N ARG A 153 24.61 -16.32 12.00
CA ARG A 153 24.42 -16.00 10.58
C ARG A 153 22.95 -15.75 10.25
N ASN A 154 22.05 -16.63 10.71
CA ASN A 154 20.62 -16.49 10.44
C ASN A 154 20.08 -15.20 11.06
N ARG A 155 20.48 -14.85 12.27
CA ARG A 155 20.12 -13.60 12.94
C ARG A 155 20.55 -12.37 12.12
N GLN A 156 21.76 -12.38 11.57
CA GLN A 156 22.26 -11.29 10.73
C GLN A 156 21.49 -11.20 9.41
N VAL A 157 21.23 -12.32 8.76
CA VAL A 157 20.48 -12.38 7.49
C VAL A 157 19.03 -11.95 7.67
N GLU A 158 18.40 -12.31 8.79
CA GLU A 158 17.02 -11.89 9.09
C GLU A 158 16.88 -10.39 9.35
N ALA A 159 17.91 -9.77 9.90
CA ALA A 159 17.93 -8.33 10.13
C ALA A 159 18.01 -7.50 8.82
N VAL A 160 18.40 -8.11 7.70
CA VAL A 160 18.49 -7.43 6.41
C VAL A 160 17.09 -7.31 5.78
N PRO A 161 16.60 -6.08 5.52
CA PRO A 161 15.32 -5.91 4.84
C PRO A 161 15.40 -6.41 3.40
N GLU A 162 14.44 -7.21 3.00
CA GLU A 162 14.34 -7.77 1.65
C GLU A 162 13.28 -7.04 0.84
N LEU A 163 13.61 -6.73 -0.40
CA LEU A 163 12.69 -6.21 -1.40
C LEU A 163 12.48 -7.24 -2.50
N MET A 164 11.23 -7.45 -2.86
CA MET A 164 10.91 -8.27 -4.03
C MET A 164 11.24 -7.48 -5.30
N VAL A 165 12.13 -8.05 -6.11
CA VAL A 165 12.48 -7.51 -7.42
C VAL A 165 12.06 -8.47 -8.52
N MET A 166 11.73 -7.93 -9.70
CA MET A 166 11.47 -8.75 -10.88
C MET A 166 12.79 -9.14 -11.53
N GLU A 167 12.95 -10.42 -11.78
CA GLU A 167 14.09 -11.00 -12.50
C GLU A 167 13.61 -11.76 -13.72
N GLU A 168 14.38 -11.73 -14.81
CA GLU A 168 14.07 -12.51 -16.00
C GLU A 168 14.32 -14.00 -15.73
N MET A 169 13.40 -14.84 -16.17
CA MET A 169 13.58 -16.28 -16.08
C MET A 169 14.68 -16.74 -17.02
N LYS A 170 15.55 -17.67 -16.58
CA LYS A 170 16.58 -18.30 -17.44
C LYS A 170 15.99 -18.88 -18.71
N THR A 171 14.84 -19.52 -18.62
CA THR A 171 14.05 -19.98 -19.75
C THR A 171 12.70 -19.26 -19.73
N PRO A 172 12.40 -18.42 -20.72
CA PRO A 172 11.13 -17.73 -20.80
C PRO A 172 9.95 -18.70 -20.83
N ARG A 173 8.94 -18.42 -20.04
CA ARG A 173 7.71 -19.20 -20.05
C ARG A 173 7.02 -19.07 -21.43
N PRO A 174 6.56 -20.15 -22.04
CA PRO A 174 5.82 -20.08 -23.29
C PRO A 174 4.51 -19.31 -23.08
N THR A 175 4.22 -18.40 -24.01
CA THR A 175 3.00 -17.58 -24.01
C THR A 175 2.20 -17.92 -25.26
N TYR A 176 0.87 -17.94 -25.12
CA TYR A 176 -0.05 -18.33 -26.18
C TYR A 176 -1.13 -17.27 -26.36
N LEU A 177 -1.62 -17.13 -27.59
CA LEU A 177 -2.86 -16.43 -27.85
C LEU A 177 -4.00 -17.25 -27.23
N LEU A 178 -4.79 -16.61 -26.35
CA LEU A 178 -5.88 -17.31 -25.66
C LEU A 178 -7.16 -17.21 -26.49
N LYS A 179 -7.78 -18.36 -26.78
CA LYS A 179 -9.07 -18.41 -27.48
C LYS A 179 -10.16 -17.81 -26.60
N ARG A 180 -10.75 -16.71 -27.06
CA ARG A 180 -11.76 -15.93 -26.32
C ARG A 180 -11.33 -15.51 -24.90
N GLY A 181 -10.02 -15.39 -24.64
CA GLY A 181 -9.48 -15.01 -23.34
C GLY A 181 -9.51 -16.10 -22.26
N VAL A 182 -9.91 -17.32 -22.59
CA VAL A 182 -9.98 -18.44 -21.64
C VAL A 182 -8.55 -18.94 -21.35
N TYR A 183 -8.17 -18.95 -20.07
CA TYR A 183 -6.76 -19.11 -19.64
C TYR A 183 -6.11 -20.44 -20.01
N ASP A 184 -6.88 -21.52 -20.17
CA ASP A 184 -6.45 -22.87 -20.54
C ASP A 184 -6.71 -23.22 -22.03
N ALA A 185 -7.44 -22.36 -22.76
CA ALA A 185 -7.72 -22.54 -24.18
C ALA A 185 -6.60 -21.91 -25.04
N HIS A 186 -5.47 -22.57 -25.12
CA HIS A 186 -4.30 -22.11 -25.85
C HIS A 186 -4.52 -22.15 -27.38
N GLY A 187 -4.16 -21.05 -28.05
CA GLY A 187 -4.02 -20.96 -29.50
C GLY A 187 -2.56 -21.08 -29.92
N GLU A 188 -2.16 -20.29 -30.91
CA GLU A 188 -0.78 -20.23 -31.35
C GLU A 188 0.17 -19.68 -30.31
N ARG A 189 1.42 -20.14 -30.32
CA ARG A 189 2.47 -19.63 -29.46
C ARG A 189 2.94 -18.27 -29.97
N VAL A 190 2.97 -17.29 -29.07
CA VAL A 190 3.45 -15.94 -29.37
C VAL A 190 4.77 -15.64 -28.66
N ARG A 191 5.52 -14.69 -29.19
CA ARG A 191 6.75 -14.16 -28.60
C ARG A 191 6.53 -12.71 -28.15
N PRO A 192 7.28 -12.23 -27.15
CA PRO A 192 7.27 -10.81 -26.81
C PRO A 192 7.68 -9.97 -28.01
N ASP A 193 6.85 -9.01 -28.37
CA ASP A 193 7.11 -8.07 -29.46
C ASP A 193 6.36 -6.74 -29.21
N VAL A 194 6.52 -5.80 -30.13
CA VAL A 194 5.88 -4.48 -30.11
C VAL A 194 5.02 -4.30 -31.38
N PRO A 195 4.07 -3.35 -31.40
CA PRO A 195 3.32 -3.01 -32.59
C PRO A 195 4.25 -2.41 -33.67
N ALA A 196 4.64 -3.22 -34.66
CA ALA A 196 5.55 -2.79 -35.72
C ALA A 196 5.02 -1.61 -36.56
N SER A 197 3.70 -1.41 -36.59
CA SER A 197 3.05 -0.26 -37.24
C SER A 197 3.36 1.08 -36.58
N ILE A 198 3.77 1.07 -35.29
CA ILE A 198 4.18 2.30 -34.58
C ILE A 198 5.68 2.52 -34.80
N LEU A 199 6.47 1.54 -34.48
CA LEU A 199 7.93 1.51 -34.66
C LEU A 199 8.39 0.04 -34.59
N PRO A 200 9.08 -0.48 -35.62
CA PRO A 200 9.65 -1.82 -35.57
C PRO A 200 10.59 -1.99 -34.37
N PHE A 201 10.62 -3.18 -33.79
CA PHE A 201 11.55 -3.47 -32.68
C PHE A 201 12.99 -3.52 -33.21
N PRO A 202 13.92 -2.66 -32.75
CA PRO A 202 15.29 -2.64 -33.25
C PRO A 202 16.01 -3.97 -32.99
N ALA A 203 16.73 -4.48 -34.00
CA ALA A 203 17.39 -5.78 -33.93
C ALA A 203 18.49 -5.87 -32.86
N ASN A 204 19.09 -4.72 -32.50
CA ASN A 204 20.14 -4.61 -31.49
C ASN A 204 19.59 -4.52 -30.06
N PHE A 205 18.28 -4.45 -29.86
CA PHE A 205 17.70 -4.39 -28.50
C PHE A 205 17.41 -5.80 -27.99
N PRO A 206 17.65 -6.10 -26.71
CA PRO A 206 17.31 -7.39 -26.13
C PRO A 206 15.78 -7.55 -26.06
N ARG A 207 15.27 -8.73 -26.46
CA ARG A 207 13.80 -9.01 -26.42
C ARG A 207 13.31 -9.32 -25.00
N ASN A 208 13.45 -8.36 -24.11
CA ASN A 208 13.04 -8.40 -22.71
C ASN A 208 12.51 -7.03 -22.26
N ARG A 209 12.28 -6.85 -20.96
CA ARG A 209 11.79 -5.58 -20.39
C ARG A 209 12.72 -4.40 -20.64
N LEU A 210 14.04 -4.62 -20.63
CA LEU A 210 15.02 -3.58 -20.95
C LEU A 210 14.88 -3.10 -22.40
N GLY A 211 14.80 -4.02 -23.35
CA GLY A 211 14.60 -3.66 -24.75
C GLY A 211 13.27 -2.96 -24.99
N LEU A 212 12.19 -3.35 -24.28
CA LEU A 212 10.92 -2.62 -24.33
C LEU A 212 11.07 -1.18 -23.79
N ALA A 213 11.80 -0.99 -22.71
CA ALA A 213 12.07 0.35 -22.17
C ALA A 213 12.86 1.21 -23.17
N GLN A 214 13.88 0.63 -23.82
CA GLN A 214 14.67 1.30 -24.86
C GLN A 214 13.79 1.66 -26.09
N TRP A 215 12.89 0.76 -26.49
CA TRP A 215 11.93 1.03 -27.57
C TRP A 215 10.95 2.15 -27.23
N LEU A 216 10.43 2.19 -26.01
CA LEU A 216 9.53 3.27 -25.55
C LEU A 216 10.23 4.62 -25.56
N LEU A 217 11.51 4.68 -25.25
CA LEU A 217 12.31 5.92 -25.22
C LEU A 217 13.04 6.18 -26.55
N HIS A 218 12.82 5.35 -27.57
CA HIS A 218 13.46 5.54 -28.86
C HIS A 218 13.10 6.89 -29.48
N PRO A 219 14.06 7.62 -30.08
CA PRO A 219 13.82 8.93 -30.69
C PRO A 219 12.68 8.94 -31.71
N ASP A 220 12.49 7.89 -32.45
CA ASP A 220 11.44 7.78 -33.48
C ASP A 220 10.10 7.27 -32.91
N ASN A 221 10.00 6.98 -31.60
CA ASN A 221 8.72 6.62 -31.02
C ASN A 221 7.80 7.86 -30.94
N PRO A 222 6.68 7.87 -31.69
CA PRO A 222 5.85 9.06 -31.80
C PRO A 222 4.95 9.30 -30.58
N LEU A 223 4.77 8.29 -29.71
CA LEU A 223 3.71 8.33 -28.71
C LEU A 223 4.21 8.68 -27.30
N THR A 224 5.33 8.12 -26.85
CA THR A 224 5.71 8.17 -25.44
C THR A 224 5.80 9.61 -24.93
N ALA A 225 6.50 10.49 -25.61
CA ALA A 225 6.66 11.88 -25.18
C ALA A 225 5.32 12.64 -25.20
N ARG A 226 4.50 12.47 -26.26
CA ARG A 226 3.17 13.08 -26.36
C ARG A 226 2.25 12.65 -25.23
N VAL A 227 2.21 11.37 -24.92
CA VAL A 227 1.37 10.83 -23.84
C VAL A 227 1.79 11.40 -22.49
N VAL A 228 3.08 11.44 -22.18
CA VAL A 228 3.60 11.97 -20.91
C VAL A 228 3.28 13.46 -20.77
N VAL A 229 3.57 14.24 -21.79
CA VAL A 229 3.31 15.69 -21.79
C VAL A 229 1.81 15.97 -21.69
N ASN A 230 0.97 15.24 -22.41
CA ASN A 230 -0.48 15.38 -22.31
C ASN A 230 -1.01 15.09 -20.89
N ARG A 231 -0.41 14.13 -20.17
CA ARG A 231 -0.76 13.84 -18.77
C ARG A 231 -0.33 14.96 -17.83
N TYR A 232 0.84 15.58 -18.06
CA TYR A 232 1.22 16.77 -17.29
C TYR A 232 0.26 17.92 -17.57
N TRP A 233 -0.06 18.18 -18.82
CA TRP A 233 -1.05 19.19 -19.21
C TRP A 233 -2.39 18.95 -18.51
N GLN A 234 -2.91 17.73 -18.59
CA GLN A 234 -4.17 17.34 -17.92
C GLN A 234 -4.14 17.58 -16.41
N THR A 235 -2.99 17.38 -15.77
CA THR A 235 -2.85 17.62 -14.33
C THR A 235 -3.02 19.09 -13.99
N TYR A 236 -2.52 19.98 -14.82
CA TYR A 236 -2.57 21.42 -14.58
C TYR A 236 -3.83 22.09 -15.13
N PHE A 237 -4.33 21.65 -16.27
CA PHE A 237 -5.48 22.25 -16.94
C PHE A 237 -6.79 21.47 -16.78
N GLY A 238 -6.74 20.32 -16.13
CA GLY A 238 -7.91 19.47 -15.91
C GLY A 238 -8.26 18.54 -17.08
N THR A 239 -8.07 19.01 -18.32
CA THR A 239 -8.23 18.23 -19.56
C THR A 239 -6.93 18.23 -20.33
N GLY A 240 -6.57 17.12 -20.97
CA GLY A 240 -5.38 17.04 -21.82
C GLY A 240 -5.58 17.80 -23.13
N LEU A 241 -4.49 18.19 -23.82
CA LEU A 241 -4.54 18.67 -25.21
C LEU A 241 -5.18 17.60 -26.11
N GLN A 242 -4.87 16.33 -25.88
CA GLN A 242 -5.65 15.20 -26.33
C GLN A 242 -6.64 14.81 -25.23
N LYS A 243 -7.93 15.11 -25.47
CA LYS A 243 -9.00 14.93 -24.49
C LYS A 243 -9.17 13.46 -24.08
N SER A 244 -9.10 12.54 -25.04
CA SER A 244 -9.11 11.10 -24.82
C SER A 244 -7.72 10.60 -24.38
N SER A 245 -7.28 10.97 -23.19
CA SER A 245 -5.94 10.67 -22.68
C SER A 245 -5.61 9.16 -22.58
N ASN A 246 -6.62 8.31 -22.62
CA ASN A 246 -6.52 6.85 -22.65
C ASN A 246 -6.51 6.26 -24.08
N ASN A 247 -6.71 7.08 -25.10
CA ASN A 247 -6.75 6.64 -26.48
C ASN A 247 -6.11 7.68 -27.42
N PHE A 248 -4.86 7.42 -27.81
CA PHE A 248 -4.11 8.19 -28.81
C PHE A 248 -4.17 7.55 -30.20
N GLY A 249 -4.98 6.52 -30.37
CA GLY A 249 -5.17 5.85 -31.65
C GLY A 249 -6.27 6.49 -32.52
N ASN A 250 -6.54 5.87 -33.67
CA ASN A 250 -7.47 6.37 -34.68
C ASN A 250 -8.92 6.55 -34.20
N GLN A 251 -9.32 5.91 -33.12
CA GLN A 251 -10.64 6.08 -32.51
C GLN A 251 -10.65 7.15 -31.39
N GLY A 252 -9.49 7.72 -31.07
CA GLY A 252 -9.39 8.88 -30.19
C GLY A 252 -9.74 10.16 -30.93
N GLY A 253 -10.11 11.21 -30.18
CA GLY A 253 -10.28 12.53 -30.76
C GLY A 253 -8.94 13.13 -31.26
N LEU A 254 -8.97 14.14 -32.07
CA LEU A 254 -7.77 14.91 -32.41
C LEU A 254 -7.37 15.82 -31.24
N PRO A 255 -6.08 16.09 -31.04
CA PRO A 255 -5.64 17.11 -30.09
C PRO A 255 -6.25 18.48 -30.42
N SER A 256 -6.62 19.25 -29.40
CA SER A 256 -7.11 20.61 -29.57
C SER A 256 -6.07 21.56 -30.16
N HIS A 257 -4.81 21.35 -29.84
CA HIS A 257 -3.64 22.12 -30.29
C HIS A 257 -2.51 21.15 -30.65
N PRO A 258 -2.54 20.55 -31.85
CA PRO A 258 -1.56 19.51 -32.24
C PRO A 258 -0.13 20.04 -32.28
N GLU A 259 0.10 21.24 -32.80
CA GLU A 259 1.43 21.84 -32.89
C GLU A 259 2.02 22.10 -31.49
N LEU A 260 1.19 22.53 -30.54
CA LEU A 260 1.62 22.73 -29.16
C LEU A 260 1.99 21.40 -28.50
N LEU A 261 1.19 20.37 -28.71
CA LEU A 261 1.47 19.02 -28.16
C LEU A 261 2.79 18.48 -28.70
N ASP A 262 3.03 18.64 -29.99
CA ASP A 262 4.24 18.21 -30.68
C ASP A 262 5.47 18.99 -30.21
N TRP A 263 5.33 20.31 -30.13
CA TRP A 263 6.40 21.17 -29.62
C TRP A 263 6.80 20.81 -28.17
N LEU A 264 5.82 20.64 -27.29
CA LEU A 264 6.06 20.22 -25.92
C LEU A 264 6.71 18.84 -25.85
N ALA A 265 6.29 17.89 -26.68
CA ALA A 265 6.84 16.54 -26.72
C ALA A 265 8.30 16.53 -27.19
N ILE A 266 8.64 17.32 -28.20
CA ILE A 266 10.02 17.48 -28.70
C ILE A 266 10.90 18.11 -27.62
N ASN A 267 10.48 19.25 -27.05
CA ASN A 267 11.21 19.92 -25.98
C ASN A 267 11.44 19.02 -24.77
N PHE A 268 10.45 18.19 -24.42
CA PHE A 268 10.62 17.27 -23.29
C PHE A 268 11.73 16.25 -23.52
N ARG A 269 11.88 15.77 -24.74
CA ARG A 269 12.99 14.90 -25.15
C ARG A 269 14.31 15.65 -25.17
N GLU A 270 14.36 16.84 -25.75
CA GLU A 270 15.55 17.71 -25.81
C GLU A 270 16.03 18.12 -24.43
N TYR A 271 15.13 18.33 -23.47
CA TYR A 271 15.46 18.50 -22.04
C TYR A 271 15.84 17.20 -21.33
N ASN A 272 16.18 16.16 -22.09
CA ASN A 272 16.58 14.85 -21.56
C ASN A 272 15.57 14.29 -20.54
N TRP A 273 14.28 14.35 -20.89
CA TRP A 273 13.16 13.90 -20.05
C TRP A 273 13.08 14.57 -18.68
N ASN A 274 13.58 15.80 -18.56
CA ASN A 274 13.57 16.55 -17.31
C ASN A 274 12.15 17.00 -16.94
N MET A 275 11.50 16.22 -16.09
CA MET A 275 10.14 16.47 -15.63
C MET A 275 9.97 17.84 -14.97
N LYS A 276 10.94 18.27 -14.15
CA LYS A 276 10.85 19.55 -13.45
C LYS A 276 10.95 20.74 -14.41
N ALA A 277 11.80 20.65 -15.42
CA ALA A 277 11.91 21.68 -16.45
C ALA A 277 10.61 21.81 -17.24
N MET A 278 10.01 20.68 -17.66
CA MET A 278 8.74 20.66 -18.37
C MET A 278 7.58 21.22 -17.52
N GLN A 279 7.47 20.82 -16.26
CA GLN A 279 6.44 21.34 -15.36
C GLN A 279 6.62 22.85 -15.13
N LYS A 280 7.87 23.30 -14.93
CA LYS A 280 8.18 24.74 -14.81
C LYS A 280 7.76 25.52 -16.07
N LEU A 281 8.04 25.00 -17.25
CA LEU A 281 7.64 25.60 -18.52
C LEU A 281 6.10 25.81 -18.58
N ILE A 282 5.33 24.79 -18.20
CA ILE A 282 3.86 24.85 -18.20
C ILE A 282 3.37 25.90 -17.19
N VAL A 283 3.79 25.81 -15.93
CA VAL A 283 3.25 26.68 -14.85
C VAL A 283 3.71 28.13 -14.95
N MET A 284 4.81 28.39 -15.65
CA MET A 284 5.32 29.75 -15.91
C MET A 284 4.67 30.39 -17.16
N SER A 285 3.93 29.63 -17.96
CA SER A 285 3.26 30.14 -19.15
C SER A 285 2.21 31.18 -18.81
N ALA A 286 1.99 32.15 -19.72
CA ALA A 286 0.91 33.10 -19.60
C ALA A 286 -0.46 32.43 -19.54
N THR A 287 -0.63 31.35 -20.29
CA THR A 287 -1.86 30.53 -20.33
C THR A 287 -2.22 29.96 -18.95
N TYR A 288 -1.24 29.40 -18.23
CA TYR A 288 -1.49 28.85 -16.88
C TYR A 288 -1.76 29.95 -15.83
N ARG A 289 -1.13 31.10 -16.00
CA ARG A 289 -1.22 32.24 -15.07
C ARG A 289 -2.45 33.12 -15.27
N GLN A 290 -3.31 32.80 -16.23
CA GLN A 290 -4.57 33.51 -16.45
C GLN A 290 -5.51 33.37 -15.24
N SER A 291 -6.40 34.39 -15.11
CA SER A 291 -7.51 34.33 -14.14
C SER A 291 -8.51 33.23 -14.54
N SER A 292 -9.06 32.53 -13.57
CA SER A 292 -10.21 31.63 -13.79
C SER A 292 -11.56 32.36 -13.89
N ARG A 293 -11.60 33.69 -13.70
CA ARG A 293 -12.82 34.47 -13.87
C ARG A 293 -13.28 34.40 -15.29
N THR A 294 -14.58 34.23 -15.49
CA THR A 294 -15.19 34.12 -16.81
C THR A 294 -16.49 34.93 -16.87
N THR A 295 -16.92 35.26 -18.08
CA THR A 295 -18.23 35.87 -18.32
C THR A 295 -19.20 34.81 -18.81
N LYS A 296 -20.52 35.07 -18.69
CA LYS A 296 -21.56 34.18 -19.25
C LYS A 296 -21.38 33.97 -20.76
N GLU A 297 -20.94 35.00 -21.46
CA GLU A 297 -20.71 34.94 -22.91
C GLU A 297 -19.51 34.02 -23.23
N SER A 298 -18.39 34.18 -22.54
CA SER A 298 -17.21 33.31 -22.72
C SER A 298 -17.53 31.82 -22.40
N LEU A 299 -18.37 31.55 -21.39
CA LEU A 299 -18.84 30.20 -21.10
C LEU A 299 -19.75 29.63 -22.20
N ARG A 300 -20.57 30.46 -22.85
CA ARG A 300 -21.41 30.01 -23.98
C ARG A 300 -20.60 29.68 -25.20
N GLN A 301 -19.57 30.50 -25.51
CA GLN A 301 -18.74 30.34 -26.70
C GLN A 301 -17.75 29.18 -26.57
N ASP A 302 -17.14 29.01 -25.40
CA ASP A 302 -16.16 27.94 -25.12
C ASP A 302 -16.39 27.34 -23.72
N PRO A 303 -17.42 26.50 -23.56
CA PRO A 303 -17.75 25.91 -22.25
C PRO A 303 -16.61 25.02 -21.71
N GLU A 304 -15.92 24.31 -22.58
CA GLU A 304 -14.84 23.38 -22.21
C GLU A 304 -13.46 24.05 -22.07
N ASN A 305 -13.36 25.37 -22.31
CA ASN A 305 -12.10 26.10 -22.32
C ASN A 305 -11.05 25.52 -23.31
N ILE A 306 -11.53 25.12 -24.49
CA ILE A 306 -10.67 24.57 -25.56
C ILE A 306 -9.65 25.60 -26.02
N TRP A 307 -10.08 26.86 -26.13
CA TRP A 307 -9.22 27.96 -26.56
C TRP A 307 -8.26 28.48 -25.48
N LEU A 308 -8.28 27.86 -24.29
CA LEU A 308 -7.40 28.23 -23.17
C LEU A 308 -7.48 29.71 -22.81
N SER A 309 -8.67 30.33 -22.97
CA SER A 309 -8.91 31.77 -22.76
C SER A 309 -9.02 32.17 -21.29
N ARG A 310 -9.06 31.18 -20.38
CA ARG A 310 -9.14 31.38 -18.92
C ARG A 310 -8.33 30.32 -18.16
N GLY A 311 -8.01 30.61 -16.92
CA GLY A 311 -7.39 29.62 -16.01
C GLY A 311 -8.30 28.41 -15.77
N PRO A 312 -7.74 27.25 -15.47
CA PRO A 312 -8.52 26.03 -15.26
C PRO A 312 -9.38 26.12 -13.99
N MET A 313 -10.59 25.57 -14.07
CA MET A 313 -11.45 25.31 -12.93
C MET A 313 -11.65 23.81 -12.83
N SER A 314 -10.79 23.12 -12.10
CA SER A 314 -10.90 21.68 -11.90
C SER A 314 -10.86 21.33 -10.43
N ARG A 315 -11.59 20.27 -10.03
CA ARG A 315 -11.54 19.76 -8.68
C ARG A 315 -10.17 19.19 -8.35
N LEU A 316 -9.73 19.42 -7.12
CA LEU A 316 -8.53 18.83 -6.58
C LEU A 316 -8.68 17.32 -6.45
N THR A 317 -7.60 16.58 -6.62
CA THR A 317 -7.58 15.14 -6.33
C THR A 317 -7.69 14.87 -4.83
N ALA A 318 -8.05 13.65 -4.45
CA ALA A 318 -8.18 13.24 -3.04
C ALA A 318 -6.94 13.60 -2.20
N GLU A 319 -5.76 13.32 -2.77
CA GLU A 319 -4.48 13.63 -2.13
C GLU A 319 -4.28 15.13 -1.96
N MET A 320 -4.63 15.93 -2.98
CA MET A 320 -4.51 17.39 -2.95
C MET A 320 -5.49 18.02 -1.96
N VAL A 321 -6.70 17.49 -1.83
CA VAL A 321 -7.70 17.98 -0.85
C VAL A 321 -7.15 17.86 0.57
N ARG A 322 -6.61 16.67 0.93
CA ARG A 322 -6.02 16.46 2.25
C ARG A 322 -4.76 17.29 2.46
N ASP A 323 -3.84 17.30 1.49
CA ASP A 323 -2.59 18.05 1.60
C ASP A 323 -2.81 19.55 1.67
N ASN A 324 -3.83 20.08 0.98
CA ASN A 324 -4.25 21.48 1.10
C ASN A 324 -4.74 21.82 2.51
N ALA A 325 -5.58 20.97 3.11
CA ALA A 325 -6.05 21.19 4.48
C ALA A 325 -4.88 21.19 5.49
N LEU A 326 -3.96 20.25 5.35
CA LEU A 326 -2.76 20.17 6.20
C LEU A 326 -1.81 21.37 5.97
N ALA A 327 -1.63 21.80 4.73
CA ALA A 327 -0.79 22.95 4.40
C ALA A 327 -1.38 24.26 4.94
N ALA A 328 -2.68 24.48 4.74
CA ALA A 328 -3.38 25.66 5.25
C ALA A 328 -3.31 25.74 6.78
N SER A 329 -3.47 24.62 7.47
CA SER A 329 -3.32 24.55 8.93
C SER A 329 -1.88 24.70 9.41
N GLY A 330 -0.89 24.44 8.55
CA GLY A 330 0.52 24.39 8.90
C GLY A 330 0.93 23.09 9.58
N LEU A 331 0.08 22.07 9.55
CA LEU A 331 0.38 20.74 10.07
C LEU A 331 1.22 19.91 9.07
N LEU A 332 1.21 20.25 7.78
CA LEU A 332 1.84 19.45 6.73
C LEU A 332 3.34 19.24 7.00
N SER A 333 3.74 17.98 7.13
CA SER A 333 5.15 17.61 7.18
C SER A 333 5.75 17.53 5.77
N ALA A 334 6.82 18.29 5.56
CA ALA A 334 7.56 18.33 4.28
C ALA A 334 8.57 17.18 4.11
N LYS A 335 8.69 16.27 5.07
CA LYS A 335 9.65 15.16 5.06
C LYS A 335 9.48 14.29 3.81
N ILE A 336 10.57 14.07 3.07
CA ILE A 336 10.63 13.26 1.86
C ILE A 336 11.28 11.91 2.17
N GLY A 337 10.77 10.83 1.55
CA GLY A 337 11.29 9.48 1.70
C GLY A 337 10.82 8.77 2.98
N GLY A 338 11.32 7.57 3.20
CA GLY A 338 10.92 6.72 4.32
C GLY A 338 9.65 5.90 4.09
N PRO A 339 9.21 5.14 5.09
CA PRO A 339 8.07 4.23 4.98
C PRO A 339 6.74 4.99 4.82
N SER A 340 5.72 4.28 4.37
CA SER A 340 4.34 4.77 4.35
C SER A 340 3.83 4.99 5.77
N VAL A 341 2.88 5.92 5.91
CA VAL A 341 2.27 6.33 7.17
C VAL A 341 0.80 5.96 7.22
N LYS A 342 0.30 5.76 8.44
CA LYS A 342 -1.08 5.35 8.71
C LYS A 342 -1.84 6.50 9.38
N PRO A 343 -2.45 7.41 8.61
CA PRO A 343 -3.31 8.45 9.17
C PRO A 343 -4.59 7.86 9.75
N TYR A 344 -5.44 8.71 10.31
CA TYR A 344 -6.72 8.28 10.86
C TYR A 344 -7.54 7.44 9.86
N GLN A 345 -8.13 6.37 10.37
CA GLN A 345 -9.19 5.60 9.71
C GLN A 345 -10.24 5.20 10.76
N PRO A 346 -11.51 5.07 10.37
CA PRO A 346 -12.56 4.59 11.27
C PRO A 346 -12.26 3.21 11.84
N GLU A 347 -12.65 2.97 13.08
CA GLU A 347 -12.51 1.67 13.72
C GLU A 347 -13.34 0.59 13.02
N GLY A 348 -12.94 -0.67 13.16
CA GLY A 348 -13.65 -1.83 12.63
C GLY A 348 -13.39 -2.15 11.17
N LEU A 349 -12.91 -1.22 10.35
CA LEU A 349 -12.66 -1.46 8.91
C LEU A 349 -11.67 -2.58 8.63
N TRP A 350 -10.67 -2.76 9.50
CA TRP A 350 -9.60 -3.73 9.32
C TRP A 350 -9.91 -5.10 9.92
N ALA A 351 -10.89 -5.17 10.83
CA ALA A 351 -11.33 -6.42 11.46
C ALA A 351 -11.86 -7.43 10.44
N VAL A 352 -12.50 -6.97 9.37
CA VAL A 352 -13.04 -7.81 8.28
C VAL A 352 -11.98 -8.70 7.62
N ASN A 353 -10.71 -8.31 7.68
CA ASN A 353 -9.60 -9.04 7.07
C ASN A 353 -8.65 -9.67 8.12
N ASN A 354 -9.10 -9.86 9.35
CA ASN A 354 -8.28 -10.35 10.48
C ASN A 354 -6.94 -9.62 10.60
N THR A 355 -6.95 -8.30 10.40
CA THR A 355 -5.76 -7.47 10.51
C THR A 355 -6.04 -6.27 11.38
N THR A 356 -5.01 -5.77 12.04
CA THR A 356 -5.06 -4.58 12.87
C THR A 356 -4.52 -3.37 12.11
N TYR A 357 -5.13 -2.23 12.35
CA TYR A 357 -4.64 -0.94 11.88
C TYR A 357 -4.26 -0.11 13.09
N GLU A 358 -2.97 0.07 13.28
CA GLU A 358 -2.47 0.99 14.31
C GLU A 358 -2.21 2.33 13.65
N GLN A 359 -2.96 3.34 14.08
CA GLN A 359 -2.78 4.71 13.63
C GLN A 359 -1.43 5.24 14.11
N ASP A 360 -0.69 5.87 13.22
CA ASP A 360 0.56 6.56 13.57
C ASP A 360 0.30 7.76 14.50
N LYS A 361 1.37 8.25 15.13
CA LYS A 361 1.32 9.38 16.06
C LYS A 361 2.31 10.47 15.64
N GLY A 362 2.10 11.68 16.16
CA GLY A 362 2.98 12.82 15.95
C GLY A 362 3.08 13.22 14.48
N GLU A 363 4.28 13.59 14.02
CA GLU A 363 4.55 14.09 12.66
C GLU A 363 4.08 13.15 11.54
N SER A 364 4.12 11.85 11.77
CA SER A 364 3.70 10.84 10.79
C SER A 364 2.25 10.98 10.34
N LEU A 365 1.37 11.47 11.22
CA LEU A 365 -0.05 11.74 10.88
C LEU A 365 -0.21 12.80 9.78
N TYR A 366 0.74 13.73 9.69
CA TYR A 366 0.64 14.94 8.88
C TYR A 366 1.52 14.89 7.64
N ARG A 367 2.12 13.75 7.32
CA ARG A 367 2.88 13.60 6.09
C ARG A 367 1.99 13.73 4.86
N ARG A 368 2.62 14.13 3.74
CA ARG A 368 1.94 14.25 2.44
C ARG A 368 1.17 12.97 2.11
N SER A 369 0.02 13.12 1.51
CA SER A 369 -0.88 12.01 1.13
C SER A 369 -0.24 10.98 0.19
N LEU A 370 0.85 11.36 -0.50
CA LEU A 370 1.71 10.44 -1.24
C LEU A 370 2.20 9.26 -0.39
N TYR A 371 2.44 9.49 0.89
CA TYR A 371 2.97 8.49 1.84
C TYR A 371 1.88 7.71 2.57
N THR A 372 0.60 7.98 2.33
CA THR A 372 -0.49 7.27 2.99
C THR A 372 -0.45 5.78 2.66
N PHE A 373 -0.43 4.95 3.71
CA PHE A 373 -0.49 3.51 3.56
C PHE A 373 -1.78 3.09 2.83
N TRP A 374 -1.63 2.29 1.80
CA TRP A 374 -2.73 1.85 0.94
C TRP A 374 -2.81 0.35 0.88
N ARG A 375 -3.90 -0.21 1.34
CA ARG A 375 -4.22 -1.62 1.12
C ARG A 375 -5.35 -1.72 0.10
N ARG A 376 -5.14 -2.47 -0.99
CA ARG A 376 -6.14 -2.57 -2.08
C ARG A 376 -7.49 -3.11 -1.63
N THR A 377 -7.51 -4.05 -0.66
CA THR A 377 -8.73 -4.61 -0.08
C THR A 377 -9.41 -3.67 0.92
N ASN A 378 -8.68 -2.67 1.43
CA ASN A 378 -9.15 -1.73 2.45
C ASN A 378 -8.55 -0.33 2.21
N PRO A 379 -8.91 0.33 1.10
CA PRO A 379 -8.40 1.65 0.80
C PRO A 379 -8.92 2.69 1.82
N PRO A 380 -8.19 3.81 2.04
CA PRO A 380 -8.62 4.87 2.95
C PRO A 380 -9.97 5.44 2.53
N PRO A 381 -11.03 5.40 3.39
CA PRO A 381 -12.39 5.79 3.01
C PRO A 381 -12.52 7.24 2.56
N SER A 382 -11.86 8.18 3.23
CA SER A 382 -11.87 9.58 2.85
C SER A 382 -11.28 9.82 1.45
N MET A 383 -10.21 9.10 1.11
CA MET A 383 -9.63 9.19 -0.24
C MET A 383 -10.53 8.58 -1.31
N ASN A 384 -11.16 7.44 -1.02
CA ASN A 384 -12.13 6.84 -1.94
C ASN A 384 -13.32 7.77 -2.23
N THR A 385 -13.80 8.46 -1.19
CA THR A 385 -14.89 9.43 -1.34
C THR A 385 -14.52 10.57 -2.29
N PHE A 386 -13.24 10.93 -2.39
CA PHE A 386 -12.72 11.91 -3.34
C PHE A 386 -12.12 11.30 -4.61
N ASP A 387 -12.64 10.16 -5.05
CA ASP A 387 -12.30 9.50 -6.31
C ASP A 387 -10.82 9.10 -6.45
N ALA A 388 -10.16 8.76 -5.34
CA ALA A 388 -8.81 8.21 -5.42
C ALA A 388 -8.83 6.85 -6.15
N PRO A 389 -7.85 6.55 -7.02
CA PRO A 389 -7.81 5.29 -7.74
C PRO A 389 -7.60 4.11 -6.79
N SER A 390 -8.28 3.00 -7.08
CA SER A 390 -8.22 1.78 -6.25
C SER A 390 -6.83 1.14 -6.14
N ARG A 391 -5.92 1.50 -7.05
CA ARG A 391 -4.58 0.91 -7.23
C ARG A 391 -4.60 -0.59 -7.58
N SER A 392 -5.74 -1.11 -8.00
CA SER A 392 -5.86 -2.48 -8.51
C SER A 392 -5.44 -2.59 -9.97
N TYR A 393 -5.56 -1.50 -10.71
CA TYR A 393 -5.15 -1.36 -12.10
C TYR A 393 -4.66 0.06 -12.39
N CYS A 394 -3.96 0.24 -13.50
CA CYS A 394 -3.48 1.55 -13.92
C CYS A 394 -4.64 2.41 -14.42
N VAL A 395 -4.76 3.62 -13.88
CA VAL A 395 -5.79 4.60 -14.27
C VAL A 395 -5.11 5.75 -15.00
N VAL A 396 -5.48 5.97 -16.24
CA VAL A 396 -4.95 7.08 -17.07
C VAL A 396 -5.70 8.38 -16.77
N GLN A 397 -7.02 8.30 -16.61
CA GLN A 397 -7.89 9.43 -16.30
C GLN A 397 -8.67 9.13 -15.02
N ARG A 398 -8.48 9.98 -14.00
CA ARG A 398 -9.24 9.87 -12.74
C ARG A 398 -10.64 10.44 -12.92
N GLN A 399 -11.60 9.83 -12.28
CA GLN A 399 -12.94 10.40 -12.14
C GLN A 399 -12.86 11.65 -11.25
N LYS A 400 -13.79 12.58 -11.47
CA LYS A 400 -13.96 13.80 -10.68
C LYS A 400 -15.44 13.99 -10.44
N THR A 401 -15.94 13.46 -9.33
CA THR A 401 -17.35 13.57 -8.95
C THR A 401 -17.58 14.71 -7.96
N SER A 402 -18.82 15.16 -7.88
CA SER A 402 -19.29 16.09 -6.85
C SER A 402 -20.43 15.43 -6.10
N THR A 403 -20.21 15.00 -4.87
CA THR A 403 -21.20 14.28 -4.10
C THR A 403 -21.43 14.92 -2.72
N PRO A 404 -22.65 14.82 -2.16
CA PRO A 404 -22.92 15.27 -0.79
C PRO A 404 -22.02 14.58 0.24
N LEU A 405 -21.60 13.34 -0.02
CA LEU A 405 -20.70 12.58 0.86
C LEU A 405 -19.33 13.23 0.98
N GLN A 406 -18.80 13.83 -0.11
CA GLN A 406 -17.55 14.59 -0.06
C GLN A 406 -17.65 15.79 0.88
N ALA A 407 -18.76 16.51 0.84
CA ALA A 407 -19.04 17.59 1.77
C ALA A 407 -19.13 17.10 3.22
N LEU A 408 -19.78 15.96 3.44
CA LEU A 408 -19.90 15.34 4.76
C LEU A 408 -18.54 14.91 5.32
N VAL A 409 -17.66 14.34 4.50
CA VAL A 409 -16.28 13.99 4.89
C VAL A 409 -15.51 15.24 5.32
N LEU A 410 -15.55 16.34 4.56
CA LEU A 410 -14.89 17.59 4.95
C LEU A 410 -15.41 18.14 6.29
N LEU A 411 -16.66 17.89 6.63
CA LEU A 411 -17.27 18.38 7.87
C LEU A 411 -16.97 17.50 9.10
N ASN A 412 -16.79 16.19 8.92
CA ASN A 412 -16.82 15.23 10.03
C ASN A 412 -15.54 14.37 10.16
N ASP A 413 -14.75 14.21 9.10
CA ASP A 413 -13.52 13.41 9.20
C ASP A 413 -12.53 14.08 10.16
N PRO A 414 -12.03 13.35 11.16
CA PRO A 414 -11.14 13.90 12.19
C PRO A 414 -9.94 14.67 11.67
N GLN A 415 -9.36 14.27 10.53
CA GLN A 415 -8.19 14.95 9.96
C GLN A 415 -8.54 16.36 9.48
N PHE A 416 -9.69 16.52 8.81
CA PHE A 416 -10.15 17.84 8.35
C PHE A 416 -10.62 18.69 9.52
N VAL A 417 -11.28 18.07 10.49
CA VAL A 417 -11.74 18.73 11.70
C VAL A 417 -10.56 19.27 12.51
N GLU A 418 -9.50 18.51 12.66
CA GLU A 418 -8.27 18.94 13.33
C GLU A 418 -7.57 20.08 12.56
N ALA A 419 -7.42 19.94 11.26
CA ALA A 419 -6.84 20.98 10.42
C ALA A 419 -7.61 22.30 10.53
N ALA A 420 -8.95 22.25 10.52
CA ALA A 420 -9.79 23.42 10.68
C ALA A 420 -9.62 24.09 12.07
N LYS A 421 -9.52 23.29 13.14
CA LYS A 421 -9.25 23.80 14.49
C LYS A 421 -7.93 24.56 14.54
N VAL A 422 -6.86 23.98 14.02
CA VAL A 422 -5.54 24.62 14.02
C VAL A 422 -5.52 25.91 13.19
N VAL A 423 -6.17 25.93 12.01
CA VAL A 423 -6.31 27.15 11.20
C VAL A 423 -7.05 28.23 11.99
N ALA A 424 -8.13 27.86 12.66
CA ALA A 424 -8.88 28.79 13.48
C ALA A 424 -8.03 29.38 14.60
N GLU A 425 -7.33 28.58 15.37
CA GLU A 425 -6.42 29.01 16.44
C GLU A 425 -5.37 30.01 15.93
N ARG A 426 -4.71 29.67 14.80
CA ARG A 426 -3.71 30.54 14.16
C ARG A 426 -4.27 31.88 13.68
N SER A 427 -5.53 31.88 13.23
CA SER A 427 -6.17 33.15 12.79
C SER A 427 -6.43 34.09 13.95
N PHE A 428 -6.74 33.55 15.13
CA PHE A 428 -6.94 34.37 16.35
C PHE A 428 -5.65 35.03 16.86
N THR A 429 -4.51 34.37 16.69
CA THR A 429 -3.22 34.93 17.12
C THR A 429 -2.68 36.01 16.18
N ARG A 430 -3.15 36.05 14.92
CA ARG A 430 -2.62 36.95 13.89
C ARG A 430 -3.40 38.22 13.65
N SER A 431 -4.65 38.29 14.08
CA SER A 431 -5.53 39.42 13.82
C SER A 431 -6.51 39.60 14.97
N THR A 432 -6.81 40.87 15.33
CA THR A 432 -7.73 41.23 16.41
C THR A 432 -9.16 41.38 15.92
N SER A 433 -9.38 41.86 14.68
CA SER A 433 -10.71 42.11 14.15
C SER A 433 -11.29 40.91 13.39
N LEU A 434 -12.59 40.67 13.50
CA LEU A 434 -13.29 39.59 12.81
C LEU A 434 -13.19 39.72 11.28
N PRO A 435 -13.43 40.88 10.63
CA PRO A 435 -13.32 41.01 9.19
C PRO A 435 -11.94 40.70 8.66
N GLU A 436 -10.89 41.07 9.39
CA GLU A 436 -9.51 40.79 9.00
C GLU A 436 -9.20 39.30 9.12
N ARG A 437 -9.66 38.63 10.19
CA ARG A 437 -9.53 37.17 10.36
C ARG A 437 -10.19 36.42 9.19
N LEU A 438 -11.44 36.76 8.88
CA LEU A 438 -12.19 36.15 7.77
C LEU A 438 -11.51 36.39 6.44
N THR A 439 -10.99 37.59 6.19
CA THR A 439 -10.23 37.92 4.98
C THR A 439 -8.95 37.06 4.87
N ASN A 440 -8.21 36.92 5.96
CA ASN A 440 -6.97 36.16 5.98
C ASN A 440 -7.23 34.65 5.80
N LEU A 441 -8.26 34.13 6.43
CA LEU A 441 -8.71 32.74 6.23
C LEU A 441 -9.12 32.50 4.78
N PHE A 442 -9.94 33.36 4.22
CA PHE A 442 -10.39 33.25 2.86
C PHE A 442 -9.22 33.30 1.86
N ARG A 443 -8.27 34.23 2.06
CA ARG A 443 -7.06 34.31 1.24
C ARG A 443 -6.17 33.09 1.36
N LEU A 444 -6.03 32.53 2.54
CA LEU A 444 -5.24 31.31 2.77
C LEU A 444 -5.77 30.13 1.96
N LEU A 445 -7.10 30.03 1.84
CA LEU A 445 -7.77 28.91 1.18
C LEU A 445 -7.97 29.12 -0.32
N THR A 446 -8.17 30.38 -0.76
CA THR A 446 -8.58 30.68 -2.13
C THR A 446 -7.58 31.52 -2.90
N SER A 447 -6.49 31.96 -2.26
CA SER A 447 -5.45 32.86 -2.80
C SER A 447 -5.98 34.22 -3.28
N ARG A 448 -7.22 34.61 -2.94
CA ARG A 448 -7.82 35.90 -3.26
C ARG A 448 -8.56 36.51 -2.06
N LYS A 449 -8.87 37.79 -2.12
CA LYS A 449 -9.73 38.43 -1.11
C LYS A 449 -11.20 38.08 -1.37
N PRO A 450 -12.03 37.95 -0.31
CA PRO A 450 -13.46 37.78 -0.46
C PRO A 450 -14.09 39.04 -1.08
N ILE A 451 -15.11 38.87 -1.90
CA ILE A 451 -15.96 39.97 -2.34
C ILE A 451 -16.96 40.34 -1.25
N PRO A 452 -17.61 41.53 -1.30
CA PRO A 452 -18.52 42.00 -0.23
C PRO A 452 -19.63 40.99 0.11
N THR A 453 -20.21 40.34 -0.88
CA THR A 453 -21.27 39.32 -0.68
C THR A 453 -20.74 38.06 0.03
N GLU A 454 -19.54 37.62 -0.29
CA GLU A 454 -18.90 36.48 0.39
C GLU A 454 -18.56 36.84 1.83
N MET A 455 -18.05 38.05 2.08
CA MET A 455 -17.76 38.53 3.43
C MET A 455 -19.03 38.57 4.28
N ALA A 456 -20.14 39.11 3.76
CA ALA A 456 -21.41 39.15 4.47
C ALA A 456 -21.93 37.76 4.83
N ILE A 457 -21.77 36.76 3.92
CA ILE A 457 -22.13 35.38 4.19
C ILE A 457 -21.27 34.79 5.31
N LEU A 458 -19.95 34.99 5.24
CA LEU A 458 -19.00 34.47 6.24
C LEU A 458 -19.27 35.09 7.64
N THR A 459 -19.49 36.38 7.71
CA THR A 459 -19.82 37.08 8.96
C THR A 459 -21.11 36.53 9.58
N ARG A 460 -22.17 36.42 8.76
CA ARG A 460 -23.44 35.87 9.22
C ARG A 460 -23.31 34.41 9.70
N LEU A 461 -22.54 33.57 9.01
CA LEU A 461 -22.28 32.20 9.45
C LEU A 461 -21.55 32.16 10.80
N TYR A 462 -20.55 33.01 10.96
CA TYR A 462 -19.81 33.11 12.21
C TYR A 462 -20.73 33.49 13.38
N GLU A 463 -21.56 34.54 13.22
CA GLU A 463 -22.52 35.01 14.23
C GLU A 463 -23.56 33.93 14.56
N GLN A 464 -24.10 33.22 13.55
CA GLN A 464 -25.06 32.14 13.77
C GLN A 464 -24.46 30.97 14.57
N GLU A 465 -23.20 30.58 14.28
CA GLU A 465 -22.55 29.49 15.02
C GLU A 465 -22.22 29.88 16.47
N ILE A 466 -21.88 31.15 16.73
CA ILE A 466 -21.73 31.68 18.10
C ILE A 466 -23.04 31.57 18.86
N GLN A 467 -24.13 32.08 18.29
CA GLN A 467 -25.46 32.08 18.95
C GLN A 467 -25.92 30.65 19.26
N LYS A 468 -25.74 29.70 18.32
CA LYS A 468 -26.09 28.30 18.56
C LYS A 468 -25.32 27.68 19.71
N LYS A 469 -24.03 27.98 19.82
CA LYS A 469 -23.17 27.45 20.90
C LYS A 469 -23.43 28.11 22.24
N SER A 470 -23.70 29.39 22.26
CA SER A 470 -24.14 30.06 23.49
C SER A 470 -25.41 29.41 24.04
N ALA A 471 -26.42 29.21 23.20
CA ALA A 471 -27.66 28.52 23.57
C ALA A 471 -27.43 27.05 24.00
N GLN A 472 -26.51 26.35 23.38
CA GLN A 472 -26.16 24.98 23.77
C GLN A 472 -25.40 24.92 25.09
N ASN A 473 -24.50 25.86 25.35
CA ASN A 473 -23.79 25.99 26.63
C ASN A 473 -24.75 26.37 27.77
N GLU A 474 -25.69 27.27 27.54
CA GLU A 474 -26.73 27.60 28.50
C GLU A 474 -27.59 26.40 28.87
N ARG A 475 -27.99 25.57 27.88
CA ARG A 475 -28.71 24.31 28.11
C ARG A 475 -27.88 23.29 28.88
N LEU A 476 -26.59 23.16 28.59
CA LEU A 476 -25.68 22.26 29.31
C LEU A 476 -25.44 22.74 30.76
N VAL A 477 -25.31 24.03 30.97
CA VAL A 477 -25.19 24.63 32.31
C VAL A 477 -26.48 24.48 33.09
N ALA A 478 -27.64 24.73 32.47
CA ALA A 478 -28.95 24.48 33.05
C ALA A 478 -29.17 22.99 33.39
N GLY A 479 -28.81 22.08 32.47
CA GLY A 479 -28.89 20.64 32.71
C GLY A 479 -27.96 20.17 33.84
N ARG A 480 -26.77 20.73 33.96
CA ARG A 480 -25.84 20.44 35.08
C ARG A 480 -26.35 21.03 36.42
N ARG A 481 -27.00 22.19 36.41
CA ARG A 481 -27.65 22.71 37.62
C ARG A 481 -28.77 21.79 38.09
N ILE A 482 -29.60 21.26 37.19
CA ILE A 482 -30.68 20.33 37.54
C ILE A 482 -30.11 18.97 38.04
N GLN A 483 -28.94 18.54 37.60
CA GLN A 483 -28.28 17.34 38.12
C GLN A 483 -27.49 17.63 39.44
N ALA A 484 -26.93 18.81 39.60
CA ALA A 484 -26.22 19.19 40.83
C ALA A 484 -27.17 19.37 42.04
N ASP A 485 -28.40 19.83 41.79
CA ASP A 485 -29.45 19.88 42.82
C ASP A 485 -29.95 18.50 43.26
N ARG A 486 -29.58 17.42 42.50
CA ARG A 486 -29.89 16.03 42.85
C ARG A 486 -28.74 15.23 43.46
N GLN A 487 -27.53 15.69 43.42
CA GLN A 487 -26.36 15.05 44.03
C GLN A 487 -25.37 16.07 44.61
N TYR A 488 -25.35 16.17 45.91
CA TYR A 488 -24.34 16.71 46.83
C TYR A 488 -23.26 17.64 46.28
N GLY A 489 -23.23 18.84 46.87
CA GLY A 489 -22.19 19.85 46.70
C GLY A 489 -20.78 19.30 46.92
N GLN A 490 -19.96 19.49 45.93
CA GLN A 490 -18.55 19.79 46.08
C GLN A 490 -18.03 20.51 44.84
N THR A 491 -17.46 21.66 45.08
CA THR A 491 -16.85 22.58 44.15
C THR A 491 -15.62 22.00 43.50
N CYS A 492 -15.56 22.04 42.18
CA CYS A 492 -14.29 22.00 41.45
C CYS A 492 -14.07 23.37 40.78
N ALA A 493 -13.30 24.22 41.47
CA ALA A 493 -12.75 25.44 40.89
C ALA A 493 -11.54 25.07 40.02
N GLY A 494 -11.57 25.42 38.76
CA GLY A 494 -10.36 25.37 37.93
C GLY A 494 -10.58 24.96 36.49
N CYS A 495 -11.06 25.85 35.67
CA CYS A 495 -10.67 25.98 34.24
C CYS A 495 -11.22 27.33 33.71
N ARG A 496 -10.45 28.36 33.93
CA ARG A 496 -10.62 29.61 33.17
C ARG A 496 -9.86 29.47 31.86
N GLY A 497 -10.57 29.15 30.79
CA GLY A 497 -9.95 29.03 29.47
C GLY A 497 -10.80 29.64 28.38
N ARG A 498 -10.72 30.99 28.18
CA ARG A 498 -11.31 31.67 27.02
C ARG A 498 -10.80 31.14 25.67
N CYS A 499 -9.68 30.42 25.63
CA CYS A 499 -9.09 29.85 24.41
C CYS A 499 -9.86 28.65 23.81
N CYS A 500 -10.51 27.82 24.64
CA CYS A 500 -11.23 26.65 24.14
C CYS A 500 -12.55 27.01 23.43
N GLN A 501 -13.18 28.12 23.81
CA GLN A 501 -14.50 28.52 23.30
C GLN A 501 -14.43 29.01 21.84
N HIS A 502 -13.39 29.74 21.49
CA HIS A 502 -13.24 30.37 20.16
C HIS A 502 -12.67 29.46 19.08
N GLY A 503 -11.90 28.42 19.43
CA GLY A 503 -11.38 27.43 18.48
C GLY A 503 -12.47 26.59 17.81
N TYR A 504 -13.60 26.38 18.51
CA TYR A 504 -14.75 25.63 17.95
C TYR A 504 -15.63 26.47 17.01
N GLU A 505 -15.64 27.76 17.12
CA GLU A 505 -16.53 28.68 16.39
C GLU A 505 -16.07 28.90 14.94
N LEU A 506 -14.77 28.98 14.71
CA LEU A 506 -14.19 29.03 13.35
C LEU A 506 -14.16 27.68 12.67
N ARG A 507 -14.33 26.60 13.40
CA ARG A 507 -14.39 25.24 12.87
C ARG A 507 -15.55 25.04 11.89
N GLY A 508 -16.75 25.51 12.27
CA GLY A 508 -17.91 25.51 11.38
C GLY A 508 -17.73 26.37 10.12
N LEU A 509 -16.97 27.45 10.23
CA LEU A 509 -16.71 28.39 9.14
C LEU A 509 -15.76 27.81 8.08
N TYR A 510 -14.68 27.14 8.50
CA TYR A 510 -13.71 26.52 7.61
C TYR A 510 -14.38 25.48 6.69
N TYR A 511 -15.20 24.61 7.26
CA TYR A 511 -15.88 23.56 6.50
C TYR A 511 -17.00 24.07 5.61
N LYS A 512 -17.84 24.96 6.11
CA LYS A 512 -18.91 25.54 5.30
C LYS A 512 -18.37 26.41 4.17
N THR A 513 -17.20 27.01 4.33
CA THR A 513 -16.52 27.75 3.26
C THR A 513 -15.95 26.80 2.20
N LEU A 514 -15.28 25.72 2.60
CA LEU A 514 -14.82 24.70 1.67
C LEU A 514 -15.98 23.99 0.94
N THR A 515 -17.04 23.66 1.66
CA THR A 515 -18.21 22.98 1.10
C THR A 515 -19.00 23.90 0.13
N ARG A 516 -19.18 25.17 0.45
CA ARG A 516 -19.85 26.13 -0.44
C ARG A 516 -19.02 26.54 -1.63
N LEU A 517 -17.71 26.63 -1.50
CA LEU A 517 -16.82 26.86 -2.64
C LEU A 517 -16.82 25.68 -3.61
N SER A 518 -17.08 24.47 -3.10
CA SER A 518 -17.22 23.27 -3.93
C SER A 518 -18.60 23.08 -4.56
N LEU A 519 -19.67 23.64 -3.95
CA LEU A 519 -21.05 23.51 -4.42
C LEU A 519 -21.51 24.67 -5.32
N ASN A 520 -20.91 25.86 -5.22
CA ASN A 520 -21.27 27.01 -6.06
C ASN A 520 -20.69 26.95 -7.48
N ASP A 521 -19.91 25.95 -7.82
CA ASP A 521 -19.46 25.75 -9.20
C ASP A 521 -20.54 25.07 -10.09
N ASP A 522 -21.60 24.50 -9.47
CA ASP A 522 -22.71 23.86 -10.21
C ASP A 522 -23.90 24.82 -10.49
N GLU A 523 -23.94 26.01 -9.88
CA GLU A 523 -25.03 27.00 -10.08
C GLU A 523 -24.62 28.28 -10.84
N ARG A 524 -23.44 28.31 -11.48
CA ARG A 524 -23.01 29.46 -12.29
C ARG A 524 -22.71 29.08 -13.74
#